data_5917dc23c2597c19518268da15b8bbc0
#
_entry.id   5917dc23c2597c19518268da15b8bbc0
#
_cell.length_a   1.000
_cell.length_b   1.000
_cell.length_c   1.000
_cell.angle_alpha   90.00
_cell.angle_beta   90.00
_cell.angle_gamma   90.00
#
_symmetry.space_group_name_H-M   'P 1'
#
loop_
_entity.id
_entity.type
_entity.pdbx_description
1 polymer ?
#
loop_
_entity_poly.entity_id
_entity_poly.type
_entity_poly.pdbx_seq_one_letter_code
_entity_poly.pdbx_strand_id
1 'polypeptide(L)'
;MKIRSIGLLAGIVLMAALSGLIILRLPGPPAAVVQAEAVPDETEGNCTVVMVGTGASTDGSIFTTHTCDCGTCDWTFRAVPPADHKPGETRRIYHINQFKAFPPSEGLKWDVVLKDSTGVEIPQPAHTYGYIHGMFGYMNDQQVAIGESTIGNIPKLSNPTPTVKFDITMLTLLAMERSKTAREAIKLMGSLAEKYGYGYTDRGEMLAVADTKEVWVFEIMPVGPLWKADSGKPGAVWAAQRVPDDQVAVCPNESRIGVIDLSKPDFFMASPNYMTCAIEQKLYDPKSGQTFSWKKAYNPAEGSAVTNPARRARLWRFHNLVAPSLGLKADLPNMDYPFSVTPDKKLSVSDVMAIVRDKCQGTPFDPVRGVRGGPFANPNFYRGTRLISVPNVEYTTITQTRGFLPSPVGGILWLAFGPQDTSCFVPLYAGITDVPPSFKIGDHWEFNRDSARWAFDYVDFHTQPVYCYAIQDVQEMRNNYEQSMVARIPEIDKEIMARFQRSPQEAAGYMTGMCLAHAEEVVKAWWQLGDDLLVKYNHLGTYEAAKRSRDRMKPQPVPLWEKAVKMMDVLTEQGEAR
;
A
#
# COMPACT_ATOMS: atom_id res chain seq x y z
N MET A 1 44.45 -65.80 -14.64
CA MET A 1 44.11 -64.40 -14.72
C MET A 1 42.82 -64.15 -13.92
N LYS A 2 42.81 -64.42 -12.61
CA LYS A 2 41.68 -64.22 -11.66
C LYS A 2 42.15 -64.08 -10.22
N ILE A 3 43.06 -63.15 -9.88
CA ILE A 3 43.46 -62.87 -8.50
C ILE A 3 43.79 -61.38 -8.25
N ARG A 4 43.18 -60.43 -8.98
CA ARG A 4 43.40 -58.99 -8.69
C ARG A 4 42.17 -58.17 -8.32
N SER A 5 40.99 -58.81 -8.23
CA SER A 5 39.74 -58.12 -7.93
C SER A 5 39.19 -58.30 -6.51
N ILE A 6 39.82 -59.13 -5.69
CA ILE A 6 39.37 -59.38 -4.30
C ILE A 6 40.06 -58.43 -3.29
N GLY A 7 41.22 -57.92 -3.60
CA GLY A 7 41.94 -56.97 -2.71
C GLY A 7 41.38 -55.56 -2.66
N LEU A 8 40.65 -55.14 -3.71
CA LEU A 8 40.11 -53.76 -3.78
C LEU A 8 38.76 -53.62 -3.04
N LEU A 9 37.99 -54.72 -2.95
CA LEU A 9 36.73 -54.71 -2.22
C LEU A 9 36.94 -54.77 -0.70
N ALA A 10 37.99 -55.46 -0.22
CA ALA A 10 38.33 -55.52 1.22
C ALA A 10 38.85 -54.18 1.77
N GLY A 11 39.56 -53.37 0.94
CA GLY A 11 40.03 -52.03 1.33
C GLY A 11 38.89 -51.00 1.45
N ILE A 12 37.87 -51.10 0.59
CA ILE A 12 36.75 -50.17 0.63
C ILE A 12 35.80 -50.46 1.80
N VAL A 13 35.62 -51.74 2.17
CA VAL A 13 34.80 -52.12 3.32
C VAL A 13 35.49 -51.77 4.65
N LEU A 14 36.83 -51.80 4.71
CA LEU A 14 37.56 -51.40 5.91
C LEU A 14 37.60 -49.88 6.12
N MET A 15 37.63 -49.10 5.04
CA MET A 15 37.54 -47.62 5.12
C MET A 15 36.12 -47.16 5.52
N ALA A 16 35.07 -47.87 5.08
CA ALA A 16 33.69 -47.57 5.51
C ALA A 16 33.43 -47.93 6.97
N ALA A 17 34.12 -48.97 7.50
CA ALA A 17 33.98 -49.36 8.90
C ALA A 17 34.78 -48.44 9.86
N LEU A 18 35.86 -47.81 9.41
CA LEU A 18 36.65 -46.84 10.20
C LEU A 18 36.03 -45.45 10.17
N SER A 19 35.29 -45.08 9.14
CA SER A 19 34.54 -43.80 9.08
C SER A 19 33.27 -43.80 9.95
N GLY A 20 32.78 -44.96 10.34
CA GLY A 20 31.61 -45.10 11.20
C GLY A 20 31.87 -45.03 12.71
N LEU A 21 33.15 -44.96 13.13
CA LEU A 21 33.52 -45.02 14.57
C LEU A 21 34.08 -43.72 15.14
N ILE A 22 34.04 -42.61 14.38
CA ILE A 22 34.42 -41.29 14.88
C ILE A 22 33.20 -40.35 14.75
N ILE A 23 32.03 -40.76 15.25
CA ILE A 23 31.04 -39.81 15.74
C ILE A 23 31.20 -39.80 17.26
N LEU A 24 32.12 -39.00 17.71
CA LEU A 24 32.22 -38.61 19.11
C LEU A 24 30.90 -37.99 19.53
N ARG A 25 30.19 -38.67 20.39
CA ARG A 25 29.10 -38.12 21.18
C ARG A 25 29.62 -36.90 21.92
N LEU A 26 29.23 -35.70 21.49
CA LEU A 26 29.20 -34.56 22.35
C LEU A 26 27.95 -34.65 23.23
N PRO A 27 28.06 -34.78 24.54
CA PRO A 27 26.89 -34.69 25.43
C PRO A 27 26.66 -33.20 25.71
N GLY A 28 25.74 -32.59 24.98
CA GLY A 28 25.09 -31.34 25.36
C GLY A 28 23.61 -31.57 25.42
N PRO A 29 22.86 -31.03 26.41
CA PRO A 29 21.42 -31.03 26.32
C PRO A 29 21.04 -30.30 25.01
N PRO A 30 19.97 -30.74 24.32
CA PRO A 30 19.49 -29.97 23.19
C PRO A 30 19.19 -28.57 23.73
N ALA A 31 19.90 -27.58 23.22
CA ALA A 31 19.50 -26.20 23.42
C ALA A 31 18.00 -26.19 23.07
N ALA A 32 17.18 -25.75 24.01
CA ALA A 32 15.79 -25.49 23.73
C ALA A 32 15.82 -24.59 22.49
N VAL A 33 15.38 -25.14 21.36
CA VAL A 33 15.07 -24.35 20.19
C VAL A 33 13.98 -23.44 20.71
N VAL A 34 14.33 -22.21 21.05
CA VAL A 34 13.36 -21.15 21.17
C VAL A 34 12.70 -21.18 19.81
N GLN A 35 11.52 -21.78 19.74
CA GLN A 35 10.67 -21.62 18.59
C GLN A 35 10.54 -20.10 18.47
N ALA A 36 11.23 -19.54 17.48
CA ALA A 36 10.91 -18.20 17.05
C ALA A 36 9.39 -18.25 16.85
N GLU A 37 8.67 -17.45 17.63
CA GLU A 37 7.25 -17.26 17.37
C GLU A 37 7.15 -17.06 15.86
N ALA A 38 6.36 -17.92 15.21
CA ALA A 38 6.16 -17.82 13.78
C ALA A 38 5.75 -16.39 13.51
N VAL A 39 6.59 -15.64 12.82
CA VAL A 39 6.24 -14.32 12.32
C VAL A 39 4.98 -14.59 11.50
N PRO A 40 3.84 -13.98 11.82
CA PRO A 40 2.63 -14.18 11.05
C PRO A 40 2.98 -13.97 9.58
N ASP A 41 2.52 -14.86 8.73
CA ASP A 41 2.74 -14.78 7.29
C ASP A 41 2.11 -13.46 6.78
N GLU A 42 2.92 -12.40 6.73
CA GLU A 42 2.51 -11.05 6.32
C GLU A 42 2.43 -10.92 4.79
N THR A 43 2.47 -12.04 4.06
CA THR A 43 2.50 -12.05 2.58
C THR A 43 1.15 -11.72 1.95
N GLU A 44 0.08 -11.60 2.72
CA GLU A 44 -1.25 -11.33 2.19
C GLU A 44 -1.67 -9.87 2.40
N GLY A 45 -1.68 -9.10 1.29
CA GLY A 45 -2.40 -7.86 1.03
C GLY A 45 -2.62 -6.94 2.23
N ASN A 46 -1.61 -6.17 2.60
CA ASN A 46 -1.66 -5.22 3.69
C ASN A 46 -1.30 -3.83 3.17
N CYS A 47 -2.04 -2.81 3.56
CA CYS A 47 -1.90 -1.45 3.07
C CYS A 47 -1.84 -0.46 4.24
N THR A 48 -1.41 0.76 3.99
CA THR A 48 -1.54 1.87 4.95
C THR A 48 -2.19 3.05 4.24
N VAL A 49 -3.26 3.57 4.82
CA VAL A 49 -4.00 4.72 4.29
C VAL A 49 -3.91 5.87 5.27
N VAL A 50 -3.52 7.04 4.78
CA VAL A 50 -3.54 8.31 5.51
C VAL A 50 -4.58 9.22 4.87
N MET A 51 -5.30 9.96 5.67
CA MET A 51 -6.34 10.92 5.26
C MET A 51 -6.07 12.27 5.90
N VAL A 52 -6.19 13.35 5.12
CA VAL A 52 -5.99 14.73 5.58
C VAL A 52 -7.17 15.58 5.14
N GLY A 53 -7.87 16.17 6.10
CA GLY A 53 -8.99 17.10 5.83
C GLY A 53 -8.52 18.47 5.31
N THR A 54 -9.41 19.24 4.72
CA THR A 54 -9.13 20.55 4.12
C THR A 54 -8.46 21.54 5.07
N GLY A 55 -8.92 21.59 6.30
CA GLY A 55 -8.40 22.48 7.36
C GLY A 55 -7.07 22.00 7.95
N ALA A 56 -6.74 20.72 7.79
CA ALA A 56 -5.50 20.10 8.24
C ALA A 56 -4.35 20.20 7.22
N SER A 57 -4.62 20.64 5.99
CA SER A 57 -3.60 20.84 4.95
C SER A 57 -3.17 22.29 4.82
N THR A 58 -1.98 22.53 4.26
CA THR A 58 -1.39 23.87 4.12
C THR A 58 -2.07 24.75 3.07
N ASP A 59 -2.67 24.13 2.05
CA ASP A 59 -3.25 24.79 0.88
C ASP A 59 -4.77 24.56 0.74
N GLY A 60 -5.40 23.86 1.69
CA GLY A 60 -6.81 23.53 1.63
C GLY A 60 -7.12 22.28 0.76
N SER A 61 -6.11 21.57 0.31
CA SER A 61 -6.28 20.27 -0.36
C SER A 61 -6.77 19.20 0.61
N ILE A 62 -7.45 18.17 0.09
CA ILE A 62 -7.68 16.91 0.81
C ILE A 62 -6.71 15.86 0.25
N PHE A 63 -6.14 15.05 1.13
CA PHE A 63 -5.27 13.94 0.71
C PHE A 63 -5.85 12.60 1.15
N THR A 64 -5.75 11.60 0.27
CA THR A 64 -5.81 10.18 0.65
C THR A 64 -4.58 9.46 0.14
N THR A 65 -4.15 8.41 0.83
CA THR A 65 -3.02 7.61 0.36
C THR A 65 -3.42 6.15 0.21
N HIS A 66 -2.65 5.40 -0.55
CA HIS A 66 -2.69 3.94 -0.58
C HIS A 66 -1.28 3.42 -0.79
N THR A 67 -0.85 2.50 0.07
CA THR A 67 0.36 1.72 -0.15
C THR A 67 -0.06 0.30 -0.52
N CYS A 68 0.27 -0.15 -1.74
CA CYS A 68 -0.07 -1.49 -2.21
C CYS A 68 0.99 -2.49 -1.74
N ASP A 69 0.88 -2.93 -0.48
CA ASP A 69 1.90 -3.76 0.19
C ASP A 69 1.63 -5.25 -0.04
N CYS A 70 1.56 -5.68 -1.26
CA CYS A 70 1.10 -7.02 -1.63
C CYS A 70 2.23 -7.93 -2.16
N GLY A 71 3.29 -7.36 -2.74
CA GLY A 71 4.46 -8.11 -3.20
C GLY A 71 4.27 -8.91 -4.49
N THR A 72 3.05 -9.10 -4.99
CA THR A 72 2.74 -9.85 -6.20
C THR A 72 1.49 -9.37 -6.94
N CYS A 73 0.96 -8.19 -6.58
CA CYS A 73 -0.20 -7.61 -7.25
C CYS A 73 0.15 -6.94 -8.58
N ASP A 74 -0.87 -6.71 -9.41
CA ASP A 74 -0.72 -5.90 -10.61
C ASP A 74 -0.33 -4.46 -10.23
N TRP A 75 0.82 -4.02 -10.71
CA TRP A 75 1.33 -2.66 -10.50
C TRP A 75 1.04 -1.71 -11.65
N THR A 76 0.40 -2.16 -12.71
CA THR A 76 0.20 -1.34 -13.91
C THR A 76 -0.88 -0.28 -13.71
N PHE A 77 -0.70 0.88 -14.34
CA PHE A 77 -1.62 2.00 -14.29
C PHE A 77 -2.23 2.32 -15.64
N ARG A 78 -3.44 2.87 -15.61
CA ARG A 78 -4.20 3.24 -16.80
C ARG A 78 -5.00 4.52 -16.56
N ALA A 79 -5.18 5.31 -17.61
CA ALA A 79 -6.18 6.37 -17.67
C ALA A 79 -7.31 5.89 -18.59
N VAL A 80 -8.52 5.94 -18.06
CA VAL A 80 -9.75 5.66 -18.82
C VAL A 80 -10.38 7.00 -19.17
N PRO A 81 -10.56 7.35 -20.44
CA PRO A 81 -11.16 8.61 -20.83
C PRO A 81 -12.65 8.65 -20.49
N PRO A 82 -13.26 9.84 -20.30
CA PRO A 82 -14.69 9.98 -20.18
C PRO A 82 -15.41 9.49 -21.45
N ALA A 83 -16.63 8.98 -21.30
CA ALA A 83 -17.40 8.45 -22.42
C ALA A 83 -18.91 8.75 -22.29
N ASP A 84 -19.56 9.01 -23.44
CA ASP A 84 -21.00 9.11 -23.54
C ASP A 84 -21.59 7.78 -24.00
N HIS A 85 -22.71 7.38 -23.43
CA HIS A 85 -23.35 6.10 -23.66
C HIS A 85 -24.75 6.27 -24.24
N LYS A 86 -25.12 5.33 -25.12
CA LYS A 86 -26.48 5.31 -25.71
C LYS A 86 -27.50 4.77 -24.70
N PRO A 87 -28.76 5.18 -24.81
CA PRO A 87 -29.83 4.59 -24.01
C PRO A 87 -29.89 3.06 -24.18
N GLY A 88 -29.92 2.34 -23.06
CA GLY A 88 -29.96 0.87 -23.04
C GLY A 88 -28.59 0.17 -23.06
N GLU A 89 -27.49 0.89 -23.17
CA GLU A 89 -26.15 0.30 -22.96
C GLU A 89 -26.01 -0.22 -21.54
N THR A 90 -25.25 -1.30 -21.39
CA THR A 90 -24.97 -1.95 -20.11
C THR A 90 -23.48 -2.03 -19.82
N ARG A 91 -23.13 -2.08 -18.55
CA ARG A 91 -21.80 -2.33 -18.04
C ARG A 91 -21.73 -3.74 -17.46
N ARG A 92 -20.92 -4.58 -18.05
CA ARG A 92 -20.67 -5.93 -17.54
C ARG A 92 -19.82 -5.88 -16.27
N ILE A 93 -20.19 -6.70 -15.30
CA ILE A 93 -19.51 -6.80 -14.01
C ILE A 93 -18.61 -8.03 -13.99
N TYR A 94 -17.40 -7.86 -13.48
CA TYR A 94 -16.38 -8.88 -13.39
C TYR A 94 -15.88 -9.02 -11.96
N HIS A 95 -15.37 -10.20 -11.62
CA HIS A 95 -14.44 -10.37 -10.52
C HIS A 95 -13.04 -10.09 -11.03
N ILE A 96 -12.32 -9.20 -10.36
CA ILE A 96 -11.01 -8.75 -10.82
C ILE A 96 -9.91 -9.54 -10.11
N ASN A 97 -9.07 -10.19 -10.90
CA ASN A 97 -7.91 -10.88 -10.38
C ASN A 97 -6.79 -9.87 -10.06
N GLN A 98 -6.62 -9.56 -8.77
CA GLN A 98 -5.63 -8.60 -8.27
C GLN A 98 -4.17 -9.07 -8.44
N PHE A 99 -3.94 -10.37 -8.67
CA PHE A 99 -2.61 -10.98 -8.70
C PHE A 99 -2.09 -11.29 -10.10
N LYS A 100 -2.74 -10.81 -11.15
CA LYS A 100 -2.27 -10.95 -12.51
C LYS A 100 -1.59 -9.69 -12.98
N ALA A 101 -0.26 -9.73 -13.01
CA ALA A 101 0.49 -8.87 -13.89
C ALA A 101 0.23 -9.25 -15.37
N PHE A 102 0.18 -8.25 -16.24
CA PHE A 102 0.00 -8.48 -17.68
C PHE A 102 1.29 -8.94 -18.32
N PRO A 103 1.33 -10.05 -19.03
CA PRO A 103 2.47 -10.36 -19.86
C PRO A 103 2.63 -9.28 -20.93
N PRO A 104 3.85 -8.79 -21.20
CA PRO A 104 4.11 -7.75 -22.20
C PRO A 104 3.61 -8.09 -23.59
N SER A 105 3.51 -9.40 -23.93
CA SER A 105 3.07 -9.91 -25.22
C SER A 105 1.57 -9.77 -25.50
N GLU A 106 0.74 -9.59 -24.48
CA GLU A 106 -0.73 -9.59 -24.66
C GLU A 106 -1.31 -8.17 -24.82
N GLY A 107 -0.49 -7.13 -24.66
CA GLY A 107 -0.95 -5.75 -24.66
C GLY A 107 -1.94 -5.46 -23.55
N LEU A 108 -2.37 -4.20 -23.46
CA LEU A 108 -3.26 -3.74 -22.38
C LEU A 108 -4.73 -3.93 -22.70
N LYS A 109 -5.11 -5.13 -23.03
CA LYS A 109 -6.53 -5.44 -23.16
C LYS A 109 -7.07 -5.74 -21.77
N TRP A 110 -7.91 -4.87 -21.25
CA TRP A 110 -8.70 -5.06 -20.04
C TRP A 110 -9.35 -6.44 -19.98
N ASP A 111 -9.77 -6.95 -21.13
CA ASP A 111 -10.40 -8.27 -21.29
C ASP A 111 -9.53 -9.43 -20.78
N VAL A 112 -8.24 -9.24 -20.66
CA VAL A 112 -7.32 -10.28 -20.12
C VAL A 112 -7.31 -10.31 -18.60
N VAL A 113 -7.51 -9.15 -17.94
CA VAL A 113 -7.57 -9.04 -16.45
C VAL A 113 -8.95 -9.41 -15.94
N LEU A 114 -9.98 -9.07 -16.69
CA LEU A 114 -11.38 -9.24 -16.32
C LEU A 114 -11.87 -10.65 -16.71
N LYS A 115 -11.19 -11.69 -16.22
CA LYS A 115 -11.45 -13.07 -16.71
C LYS A 115 -12.77 -13.67 -16.28
N ASP A 116 -13.28 -13.30 -15.12
CA ASP A 116 -14.45 -13.97 -14.56
C ASP A 116 -15.66 -13.05 -14.58
N SER A 117 -16.43 -13.13 -15.68
CA SER A 117 -17.73 -12.47 -15.74
C SER A 117 -18.64 -13.01 -14.65
N THR A 118 -19.23 -12.12 -13.87
CA THR A 118 -20.20 -12.50 -12.83
C THR A 118 -21.57 -12.86 -13.41
N GLY A 119 -21.76 -12.66 -14.72
CA GLY A 119 -23.06 -12.79 -15.39
C GLY A 119 -24.01 -11.63 -15.12
N VAL A 120 -23.56 -10.59 -14.41
CA VAL A 120 -24.36 -9.38 -14.13
C VAL A 120 -23.99 -8.27 -15.09
N GLU A 121 -25.01 -7.60 -15.62
CA GLU A 121 -24.90 -6.35 -16.36
C GLU A 121 -25.75 -5.30 -15.66
N ILE A 122 -25.21 -4.10 -15.49
CA ILE A 122 -25.93 -2.97 -14.91
C ILE A 122 -26.11 -1.87 -15.96
N PRO A 123 -27.17 -1.05 -15.91
CA PRO A 123 -27.35 0.04 -16.86
C PRO A 123 -26.15 1.00 -16.85
N GLN A 124 -25.67 1.41 -18.03
CA GLN A 124 -24.73 2.52 -18.16
C GLN A 124 -25.47 3.84 -17.94
N PRO A 125 -24.87 4.80 -17.20
CA PRO A 125 -25.36 6.17 -17.19
C PRO A 125 -25.13 6.81 -18.58
N ALA A 126 -25.80 7.93 -18.86
CA ALA A 126 -25.61 8.65 -20.12
C ALA A 126 -24.16 9.14 -20.33
N HIS A 127 -23.42 9.33 -19.24
CA HIS A 127 -22.03 9.76 -19.25
C HIS A 127 -21.24 9.05 -18.13
N THR A 128 -20.01 8.62 -18.42
CA THR A 128 -19.04 8.14 -17.44
C THR A 128 -17.83 9.07 -17.38
N TYR A 129 -17.32 9.32 -16.17
CA TYR A 129 -16.19 10.21 -15.95
C TYR A 129 -14.88 9.55 -16.34
N GLY A 130 -13.90 10.35 -16.77
CA GLY A 130 -12.54 9.89 -16.94
C GLY A 130 -11.88 9.61 -15.59
N TYR A 131 -11.01 8.59 -15.52
CA TYR A 131 -10.35 8.23 -14.26
C TYR A 131 -9.00 7.54 -14.46
N ILE A 132 -8.18 7.61 -13.41
CA ILE A 132 -6.91 6.90 -13.32
C ILE A 132 -7.08 5.76 -12.32
N HIS A 133 -6.60 4.59 -12.70
CA HIS A 133 -6.62 3.41 -11.85
C HIS A 133 -5.35 2.56 -12.01
N GLY A 134 -4.99 1.85 -10.97
CA GLY A 134 -4.15 0.67 -10.96
C GLY A 134 -5.01 -0.53 -10.60
N MET A 135 -4.67 -1.23 -9.52
CA MET A 135 -5.50 -2.30 -8.98
C MET A 135 -6.89 -1.77 -8.54
N PHE A 136 -6.95 -0.57 -7.96
CA PHE A 136 -8.19 0.11 -7.60
C PHE A 136 -8.39 1.37 -8.44
N GLY A 137 -9.61 1.92 -8.45
CA GLY A 137 -9.89 3.27 -8.94
C GLY A 137 -9.38 4.31 -7.96
N TYR A 138 -8.46 5.18 -8.37
CA TYR A 138 -7.83 6.13 -7.45
C TYR A 138 -8.33 7.54 -7.55
N MET A 139 -8.57 8.04 -8.74
CA MET A 139 -9.03 9.42 -8.94
C MET A 139 -9.74 9.59 -10.26
N ASN A 140 -10.88 10.29 -10.26
CA ASN A 140 -11.57 10.67 -11.48
C ASN A 140 -11.43 12.17 -11.80
N ASP A 141 -11.88 12.55 -12.99
CA ASP A 141 -11.84 13.92 -13.49
C ASP A 141 -12.80 14.89 -12.75
N GLN A 142 -13.65 14.36 -11.85
CA GLN A 142 -14.48 15.14 -10.92
C GLN A 142 -13.81 15.34 -9.55
N GLN A 143 -12.57 14.87 -9.38
CA GLN A 143 -11.81 14.86 -8.13
C GLN A 143 -12.41 13.97 -7.03
N VAL A 144 -13.19 12.94 -7.39
CA VAL A 144 -13.44 11.86 -6.43
C VAL A 144 -12.19 11.01 -6.33
N ALA A 145 -11.74 10.77 -5.11
CA ALA A 145 -10.47 10.10 -4.83
C ALA A 145 -10.66 8.95 -3.83
N ILE A 146 -9.93 7.85 -4.03
CA ILE A 146 -10.01 6.67 -3.17
C ILE A 146 -8.59 6.19 -2.79
N GLY A 147 -8.41 5.86 -1.51
CA GLY A 147 -7.31 5.05 -0.98
C GLY A 147 -7.87 3.79 -0.33
N GLU A 148 -7.21 2.66 -0.46
CA GLU A 148 -7.70 1.36 0.03
C GLU A 148 -6.81 0.81 1.15
N SER A 149 -7.42 0.06 2.09
CA SER A 149 -6.73 -0.75 3.09
C SER A 149 -7.59 -1.94 3.50
N THR A 150 -7.15 -3.14 3.20
CA THR A 150 -7.80 -4.37 3.67
C THR A 150 -7.84 -4.41 5.20
N ILE A 151 -9.00 -4.58 5.79
CA ILE A 151 -9.17 -4.60 7.26
C ILE A 151 -9.44 -6.00 7.83
N GLY A 152 -9.39 -7.01 6.99
CA GLY A 152 -9.68 -8.39 7.37
C GLY A 152 -11.18 -8.69 7.46
N ASN A 153 -11.52 -9.88 7.89
CA ASN A 153 -12.91 -10.33 8.00
C ASN A 153 -13.09 -11.29 9.17
N ILE A 154 -14.30 -11.34 9.70
CA ILE A 154 -14.71 -12.37 10.63
C ILE A 154 -15.00 -13.65 9.81
N PRO A 155 -14.36 -14.81 10.09
CA PRO A 155 -14.45 -16.00 9.24
C PRO A 155 -15.88 -16.44 8.89
N LYS A 156 -16.83 -16.33 9.83
CA LYS A 156 -18.23 -16.69 9.56
C LYS A 156 -18.98 -15.73 8.63
N LEU A 157 -18.46 -14.52 8.40
CA LEU A 157 -19.01 -13.56 7.44
C LEU A 157 -18.44 -13.73 6.05
N SER A 158 -17.35 -14.48 5.94
CA SER A 158 -16.69 -14.79 4.68
C SER A 158 -17.65 -15.37 3.65
N ASN A 159 -17.59 -14.89 2.43
CA ASN A 159 -18.42 -15.39 1.33
C ASN A 159 -17.64 -15.39 0.00
N PRO A 160 -16.64 -16.29 -0.15
CA PRO A 160 -15.83 -16.39 -1.36
C PRO A 160 -16.54 -17.12 -2.51
N THR A 161 -17.88 -17.17 -2.49
CA THR A 161 -18.67 -17.92 -3.47
C THR A 161 -19.08 -17.07 -4.67
N PRO A 162 -19.29 -17.67 -5.85
CA PRO A 162 -19.79 -16.96 -7.03
C PRO A 162 -21.21 -16.37 -6.88
N THR A 163 -21.88 -16.63 -5.75
CA THR A 163 -23.20 -16.03 -5.45
C THR A 163 -23.12 -14.53 -5.23
N VAL A 164 -22.00 -14.03 -4.65
CA VAL A 164 -21.71 -12.61 -4.58
C VAL A 164 -21.12 -12.12 -5.91
N LYS A 165 -21.44 -10.90 -6.29
CA LYS A 165 -21.13 -10.37 -7.63
C LYS A 165 -20.12 -9.24 -7.62
N PHE A 166 -19.82 -8.66 -6.46
CA PHE A 166 -18.89 -7.56 -6.32
C PHE A 166 -17.73 -7.88 -5.39
N ASP A 167 -16.54 -7.55 -5.86
CA ASP A 167 -15.34 -7.33 -5.07
C ASP A 167 -15.09 -5.82 -4.89
N ILE A 168 -14.11 -5.49 -4.05
CA ILE A 168 -13.78 -4.09 -3.75
C ILE A 168 -13.20 -3.38 -4.98
N THR A 169 -12.40 -4.07 -5.79
CA THR A 169 -11.80 -3.49 -6.99
C THR A 169 -12.87 -3.01 -7.97
N MET A 170 -13.85 -3.87 -8.29
CA MET A 170 -14.94 -3.51 -9.20
C MET A 170 -15.79 -2.37 -8.65
N LEU A 171 -16.05 -2.35 -7.34
CA LEU A 171 -16.77 -1.26 -6.70
C LEU A 171 -16.05 0.09 -6.84
N THR A 172 -14.72 0.12 -6.63
CA THR A 172 -13.94 1.37 -6.78
C THR A 172 -13.93 1.87 -8.23
N LEU A 173 -13.83 0.98 -9.22
CA LEU A 173 -13.89 1.38 -10.64
C LEU A 173 -15.24 2.01 -10.99
N LEU A 174 -16.35 1.42 -10.53
CA LEU A 174 -17.69 1.99 -10.75
C LEU A 174 -17.89 3.31 -10.02
N ALA A 175 -17.31 3.47 -8.83
CA ALA A 175 -17.30 4.74 -8.12
C ALA A 175 -16.61 5.83 -8.95
N MET A 176 -15.44 5.52 -9.54
CA MET A 176 -14.74 6.45 -10.44
C MET A 176 -15.57 6.78 -11.68
N GLU A 177 -16.17 5.78 -12.32
CA GLU A 177 -16.97 5.97 -13.55
C GLU A 177 -18.20 6.87 -13.33
N ARG A 178 -18.78 6.92 -12.11
CA ARG A 178 -20.17 7.35 -11.92
C ARG A 178 -20.41 8.42 -10.87
N SER A 179 -19.41 8.80 -10.08
CA SER A 179 -19.60 9.68 -8.92
C SER A 179 -18.90 11.02 -9.09
N LYS A 180 -19.56 12.09 -8.62
CA LYS A 180 -19.03 13.46 -8.56
C LYS A 180 -18.60 13.86 -7.16
N THR A 181 -19.05 13.12 -6.15
CA THR A 181 -18.79 13.43 -4.75
C THR A 181 -18.46 12.14 -3.98
N ALA A 182 -17.76 12.30 -2.85
CA ALA A 182 -17.46 11.20 -1.95
C ALA A 182 -18.73 10.48 -1.47
N ARG A 183 -19.79 11.22 -1.15
CA ARG A 183 -21.08 10.66 -0.71
C ARG A 183 -21.78 9.88 -1.80
N GLU A 184 -21.74 10.34 -3.05
CA GLU A 184 -22.27 9.57 -4.19
C GLU A 184 -21.51 8.27 -4.37
N ALA A 185 -20.16 8.28 -4.30
CA ALA A 185 -19.31 7.10 -4.40
C ALA A 185 -19.65 6.07 -3.31
N ILE A 186 -19.72 6.49 -2.05
CA ILE A 186 -20.08 5.64 -0.91
C ILE A 186 -21.46 5.00 -1.10
N LYS A 187 -22.47 5.80 -1.43
CA LYS A 187 -23.84 5.31 -1.64
C LYS A 187 -23.93 4.36 -2.83
N LEU A 188 -23.22 4.64 -3.92
CA LEU A 188 -23.18 3.77 -5.11
C LEU A 188 -22.56 2.41 -4.74
N MET A 189 -21.38 2.40 -4.15
CA MET A 189 -20.70 1.18 -3.76
C MET A 189 -21.52 0.37 -2.76
N GLY A 190 -22.05 1.02 -1.73
CA GLY A 190 -22.90 0.38 -0.72
C GLY A 190 -24.16 -0.25 -1.34
N SER A 191 -24.90 0.49 -2.17
CA SER A 191 -26.14 0.00 -2.78
C SER A 191 -25.94 -1.15 -3.78
N LEU A 192 -24.84 -1.13 -4.53
CA LEU A 192 -24.46 -2.23 -5.43
C LEU A 192 -24.11 -3.48 -4.62
N ALA A 193 -23.33 -3.34 -3.57
CA ALA A 193 -22.94 -4.43 -2.69
C ALA A 193 -24.16 -5.02 -1.94
N GLU A 194 -25.06 -4.18 -1.44
CA GLU A 194 -26.30 -4.64 -0.82
C GLU A 194 -27.16 -5.46 -1.78
N LYS A 195 -27.32 -4.99 -3.02
CA LYS A 195 -28.18 -5.62 -4.02
C LYS A 195 -27.62 -6.92 -4.59
N TYR A 196 -26.35 -6.95 -4.91
CA TYR A 196 -25.73 -8.04 -5.67
C TYR A 196 -24.78 -8.92 -4.85
N GLY A 197 -24.57 -8.61 -3.57
CA GLY A 197 -23.65 -9.30 -2.69
C GLY A 197 -22.21 -8.85 -2.85
N TYR A 198 -21.52 -8.77 -1.72
CA TYR A 198 -20.13 -8.39 -1.58
C TYR A 198 -19.33 -9.53 -0.93
N GLY A 199 -18.09 -9.72 -1.38
CA GLY A 199 -17.19 -10.73 -0.85
C GLY A 199 -16.14 -11.12 -1.89
N TYR A 200 -16.26 -12.30 -2.41
CA TYR A 200 -15.35 -12.94 -3.38
C TYR A 200 -13.89 -13.02 -2.93
N THR A 201 -13.27 -11.92 -2.50
CA THR A 201 -11.91 -11.86 -1.94
C THR A 201 -11.82 -12.29 -0.49
N ASP A 202 -12.94 -12.58 0.15
CA ASP A 202 -13.04 -13.11 1.51
C ASP A 202 -12.58 -12.15 2.63
N ARG A 203 -12.54 -10.85 2.36
CA ARG A 203 -12.03 -9.84 3.28
C ARG A 203 -13.00 -8.70 3.50
N GLY A 204 -12.88 -8.05 4.66
CA GLY A 204 -13.41 -6.72 4.89
C GLY A 204 -12.46 -5.67 4.34
N GLU A 205 -13.01 -4.58 3.86
CA GLU A 205 -12.22 -3.51 3.26
C GLU A 205 -12.55 -2.15 3.85
N MET A 206 -11.54 -1.30 3.91
CA MET A 206 -11.67 0.12 4.20
C MET A 206 -11.24 0.94 3.00
N LEU A 207 -12.06 1.89 2.62
CA LEU A 207 -11.73 2.92 1.64
C LEU A 207 -11.72 4.30 2.29
N ALA A 208 -10.65 5.07 2.07
CA ALA A 208 -10.70 6.51 2.22
C ALA A 208 -11.34 7.08 0.96
N VAL A 209 -12.52 7.63 1.07
CA VAL A 209 -13.27 8.20 -0.06
C VAL A 209 -13.33 9.71 0.10
N ALA A 210 -12.74 10.45 -0.84
CA ALA A 210 -12.64 11.89 -0.77
C ALA A 210 -13.23 12.57 -2.02
N ASP A 211 -13.57 13.83 -1.85
CA ASP A 211 -13.80 14.79 -2.92
C ASP A 211 -13.11 16.13 -2.58
N THR A 212 -13.54 17.23 -3.17
CA THR A 212 -12.95 18.55 -2.91
C THR A 212 -13.39 19.20 -1.59
N LYS A 213 -14.29 18.56 -0.83
CA LYS A 213 -14.91 19.13 0.38
C LYS A 213 -14.73 18.27 1.62
N GLU A 214 -14.68 16.96 1.45
CA GLU A 214 -14.73 16.05 2.59
C GLU A 214 -13.98 14.74 2.29
N VAL A 215 -13.51 14.09 3.34
CA VAL A 215 -12.91 12.75 3.29
C VAL A 215 -13.59 11.84 4.31
N TRP A 216 -13.88 10.62 3.89
CA TRP A 216 -14.60 9.60 4.63
C TRP A 216 -13.80 8.33 4.78
N VAL A 217 -13.93 7.69 5.94
CA VAL A 217 -13.62 6.28 6.13
C VAL A 217 -14.89 5.49 5.78
N PHE A 218 -14.82 4.64 4.76
CA PHE A 218 -15.89 3.72 4.38
C PHE A 218 -15.39 2.29 4.62
N GLU A 219 -16.12 1.52 5.43
CA GLU A 219 -15.79 0.14 5.76
C GLU A 219 -16.93 -0.78 5.31
N ILE A 220 -16.58 -1.88 4.65
CA ILE A 220 -17.54 -2.84 4.10
C ILE A 220 -17.14 -4.28 4.44
N MET A 221 -18.14 -5.10 4.77
CA MET A 221 -17.96 -6.52 5.11
C MET A 221 -18.96 -7.38 4.34
N PRO A 222 -18.60 -8.64 4.00
CA PRO A 222 -19.58 -9.62 3.57
C PRO A 222 -20.54 -10.02 4.72
N VAL A 223 -21.64 -10.66 4.40
CA VAL A 223 -22.68 -11.05 5.38
C VAL A 223 -22.78 -12.56 5.60
N GLY A 224 -21.87 -13.32 5.05
CA GLY A 224 -21.76 -14.77 5.23
C GLY A 224 -22.27 -15.59 4.04
N PRO A 225 -21.88 -16.88 3.99
CA PRO A 225 -22.10 -17.74 2.82
C PRO A 225 -23.56 -18.17 2.63
N LEU A 226 -24.42 -17.93 3.61
CA LEU A 226 -25.85 -18.28 3.52
C LEU A 226 -26.70 -17.20 2.84
N TRP A 227 -26.11 -16.03 2.52
CA TRP A 227 -26.80 -14.99 1.80
C TRP A 227 -27.17 -15.40 0.37
N LYS A 228 -28.38 -15.03 -0.05
CA LYS A 228 -28.89 -15.25 -1.40
C LYS A 228 -29.52 -13.97 -1.94
N ALA A 229 -29.36 -13.73 -3.24
CA ALA A 229 -29.84 -12.53 -3.90
C ALA A 229 -31.39 -12.38 -3.84
N ASP A 230 -32.12 -13.49 -3.78
CA ASP A 230 -33.59 -13.54 -3.69
C ASP A 230 -34.13 -13.49 -2.23
N SER A 231 -33.24 -13.39 -1.25
CA SER A 231 -33.60 -13.38 0.18
C SER A 231 -34.30 -12.11 0.64
N GLY A 232 -34.26 -11.04 -0.16
CA GLY A 232 -34.70 -9.70 0.24
C GLY A 232 -33.84 -9.02 1.32
N LYS A 233 -32.73 -9.65 1.74
CA LYS A 233 -31.78 -9.09 2.70
C LYS A 233 -30.58 -8.47 1.98
N PRO A 234 -29.97 -7.39 2.54
CA PRO A 234 -28.74 -6.81 1.96
C PRO A 234 -27.60 -7.83 1.90
N GLY A 235 -26.88 -7.85 0.77
CA GLY A 235 -25.75 -8.76 0.50
C GLY A 235 -24.40 -8.25 1.00
N ALA A 236 -24.41 -7.12 1.70
CA ALA A 236 -23.26 -6.51 2.36
C ALA A 236 -23.70 -5.81 3.64
N VAL A 237 -22.73 -5.53 4.51
CA VAL A 237 -22.89 -4.61 5.61
C VAL A 237 -21.78 -3.57 5.55
N TRP A 238 -22.11 -2.29 5.69
CA TRP A 238 -21.15 -1.21 5.58
C TRP A 238 -21.47 -0.04 6.49
N ALA A 239 -20.44 0.73 6.82
CA ALA A 239 -20.55 1.99 7.52
C ALA A 239 -19.56 3.01 6.95
N ALA A 240 -19.85 4.29 7.11
CA ALA A 240 -18.94 5.36 6.77
C ALA A 240 -18.95 6.45 7.85
N GLN A 241 -17.77 6.95 8.17
CA GLN A 241 -17.56 8.06 9.10
C GLN A 241 -16.67 9.11 8.46
N ARG A 242 -17.13 10.37 8.49
CA ARG A 242 -16.36 11.51 7.99
C ARG A 242 -15.21 11.85 8.92
N VAL A 243 -14.04 12.15 8.37
CA VAL A 243 -12.94 12.79 9.09
C VAL A 243 -13.26 14.29 9.17
N PRO A 244 -13.22 14.91 10.37
CA PRO A 244 -13.40 16.36 10.50
C PRO A 244 -12.41 17.15 9.66
N ASP A 245 -12.80 18.33 9.18
CA ASP A 245 -12.03 19.10 8.20
C ASP A 245 -10.64 19.51 8.72
N ASP A 246 -10.51 19.78 10.01
CA ASP A 246 -9.26 20.17 10.69
C ASP A 246 -8.45 18.99 11.21
N GLN A 247 -8.81 17.74 10.81
CA GLN A 247 -8.21 16.53 11.33
C GLN A 247 -7.58 15.65 10.26
N VAL A 248 -6.76 14.73 10.76
CA VAL A 248 -6.08 13.69 9.99
C VAL A 248 -6.40 12.32 10.59
N ALA A 249 -6.40 11.29 9.76
CA ALA A 249 -6.68 9.92 10.19
C ALA A 249 -5.77 8.91 9.49
N VAL A 250 -5.66 7.71 10.07
CA VAL A 250 -4.89 6.58 9.51
C VAL A 250 -5.66 5.27 9.64
N CYS A 251 -5.56 4.43 8.62
CA CYS A 251 -5.97 3.03 8.69
C CYS A 251 -4.79 2.10 8.37
N PRO A 252 -4.31 1.34 9.35
CA PRO A 252 -3.25 0.37 9.16
C PRO A 252 -3.79 -1.07 9.14
N ASN A 253 -4.73 -1.38 8.24
CA ASN A 253 -5.41 -2.69 8.17
C ASN A 253 -6.27 -3.03 9.40
N GLU A 254 -6.94 -2.06 9.94
CA GLU A 254 -7.78 -2.24 11.12
C GLU A 254 -9.00 -1.33 11.04
N SER A 255 -10.18 -1.85 11.38
CA SER A 255 -11.41 -1.07 11.43
C SER A 255 -11.27 0.12 12.39
N ARG A 256 -11.65 1.31 11.94
CA ARG A 256 -11.50 2.57 12.69
C ARG A 256 -12.82 3.13 13.19
N ILE A 257 -13.94 2.81 12.53
CA ILE A 257 -15.26 3.33 12.88
C ILE A 257 -15.70 2.79 14.25
N GLY A 258 -16.09 3.66 15.14
CA GLY A 258 -16.53 3.33 16.48
C GLY A 258 -18.07 3.26 16.62
N VAL A 259 -18.63 4.11 17.45
CA VAL A 259 -20.07 4.29 17.61
C VAL A 259 -20.61 5.09 16.44
N ILE A 260 -21.67 4.59 15.81
CA ILE A 260 -22.34 5.23 14.67
C ILE A 260 -23.56 5.99 15.19
N ASP A 261 -23.64 7.28 14.86
CA ASP A 261 -24.77 8.16 15.20
C ASP A 261 -25.44 8.67 13.91
N LEU A 262 -26.43 7.93 13.41
CA LEU A 262 -27.16 8.28 12.19
C LEU A 262 -28.03 9.56 12.34
N SER A 263 -28.18 10.11 13.54
CA SER A 263 -28.80 11.44 13.73
C SER A 263 -27.91 12.58 13.22
N LYS A 264 -26.62 12.27 12.93
CA LYS A 264 -25.62 13.18 12.37
C LYS A 264 -25.23 12.76 10.93
N PRO A 265 -26.13 12.94 9.95
CA PRO A 265 -25.90 12.48 8.57
C PRO A 265 -24.71 13.18 7.89
N ASP A 266 -24.24 14.29 8.43
CA ASP A 266 -23.02 14.97 7.95
C ASP A 266 -21.75 14.21 8.32
N PHE A 267 -21.82 13.31 9.30
CA PHE A 267 -20.66 12.55 9.80
C PHE A 267 -20.81 11.05 9.68
N PHE A 268 -22.05 10.52 9.52
CA PHE A 268 -22.26 9.08 9.49
C PHE A 268 -23.23 8.64 8.39
N MET A 269 -22.88 7.55 7.73
CA MET A 269 -23.74 6.77 6.85
C MET A 269 -23.56 5.29 7.15
N ALA A 270 -24.57 4.47 6.96
CA ALA A 270 -24.47 3.02 7.10
C ALA A 270 -25.53 2.30 6.28
N SER A 271 -25.27 1.02 5.99
CA SER A 271 -26.27 0.11 5.42
C SER A 271 -27.45 -0.10 6.39
N PRO A 272 -28.66 -0.37 5.90
CA PRO A 272 -29.84 -0.52 6.76
C PRO A 272 -29.70 -1.67 7.78
N ASN A 273 -28.84 -2.64 7.49
CA ASN A 273 -28.61 -3.83 8.32
C ASN A 273 -27.35 -3.73 9.19
N TYR A 274 -26.71 -2.57 9.33
CA TYR A 274 -25.41 -2.44 10.01
C TYR A 274 -25.37 -2.99 11.44
N MET A 275 -26.46 -2.87 12.19
CA MET A 275 -26.59 -3.40 13.54
C MET A 275 -27.30 -4.77 13.58
N THR A 276 -28.34 -4.95 12.77
CA THR A 276 -29.13 -6.19 12.75
C THR A 276 -28.32 -7.38 12.26
N CYS A 277 -27.42 -7.17 11.28
CA CYS A 277 -26.48 -8.20 10.84
C CYS A 277 -25.57 -8.64 11.99
N ALA A 278 -25.03 -7.72 12.79
CA ALA A 278 -24.22 -8.05 13.96
C ALA A 278 -24.97 -8.85 15.01
N ILE A 279 -26.26 -8.53 15.24
CA ILE A 279 -27.12 -9.26 16.16
C ILE A 279 -27.42 -10.68 15.64
N GLU A 280 -27.87 -10.79 14.38
CA GLU A 280 -28.15 -12.09 13.74
C GLU A 280 -26.92 -13.00 13.73
N GLN A 281 -25.75 -12.43 13.51
CA GLN A 281 -24.47 -13.11 13.49
C GLN A 281 -23.85 -13.32 14.90
N LYS A 282 -24.54 -12.92 15.97
CA LYS A 282 -24.06 -13.01 17.37
C LYS A 282 -22.69 -12.34 17.60
N LEU A 283 -22.47 -11.20 16.93
CA LEU A 283 -21.31 -10.33 17.09
C LEU A 283 -21.58 -9.20 18.08
N TYR A 284 -22.85 -8.94 18.34
CA TYR A 284 -23.35 -7.96 19.30
C TYR A 284 -24.61 -8.47 20.00
N ASP A 285 -24.66 -8.32 21.31
CA ASP A 285 -25.85 -8.59 22.11
C ASP A 285 -26.48 -7.26 22.59
N PRO A 286 -27.65 -6.86 22.09
CA PRO A 286 -28.31 -5.63 22.53
C PRO A 286 -28.74 -5.67 24.00
N LYS A 287 -28.80 -6.85 24.64
CA LYS A 287 -29.11 -7.01 26.07
C LYS A 287 -27.89 -6.86 26.97
N SER A 288 -26.68 -6.75 26.41
CA SER A 288 -25.44 -6.58 27.18
C SER A 288 -25.33 -5.24 27.93
N GLY A 289 -26.21 -4.27 27.65
CA GLY A 289 -26.11 -2.90 28.17
C GLY A 289 -24.97 -2.08 27.54
N GLN A 290 -24.19 -2.64 26.61
CA GLN A 290 -23.13 -1.92 25.92
C GLN A 290 -23.66 -1.21 24.67
N THR A 291 -23.14 -0.02 24.39
CA THR A 291 -23.41 0.68 23.14
C THR A 291 -22.81 -0.07 21.96
N PHE A 292 -23.57 -0.20 20.86
CA PHE A 292 -23.04 -0.79 19.65
C PHE A 292 -21.84 0.00 19.13
N SER A 293 -20.77 -0.73 18.81
CA SER A 293 -19.56 -0.17 18.21
C SER A 293 -19.19 -1.02 17.02
N TRP A 294 -19.10 -0.40 15.85
CA TRP A 294 -18.80 -1.08 14.58
C TRP A 294 -17.49 -1.85 14.67
N LYS A 295 -16.38 -1.21 15.01
CA LYS A 295 -15.06 -1.86 15.10
C LYS A 295 -15.01 -2.99 16.13
N LYS A 296 -15.82 -2.94 17.20
CA LYS A 296 -15.90 -4.04 18.17
C LYS A 296 -16.71 -5.22 17.65
N ALA A 297 -17.71 -4.97 16.82
CA ALA A 297 -18.57 -6.01 16.25
C ALA A 297 -17.95 -6.66 15.00
N TYR A 298 -17.37 -5.87 14.11
CA TYR A 298 -16.93 -6.32 12.78
C TYR A 298 -15.42 -6.36 12.59
N ASN A 299 -14.62 -5.83 13.52
CA ASN A 299 -13.18 -6.00 13.44
C ASN A 299 -12.83 -7.45 13.78
N PRO A 300 -12.15 -8.19 12.89
CA PRO A 300 -11.78 -9.58 13.08
C PRO A 300 -10.69 -9.81 14.13
N ALA A 301 -10.43 -8.80 14.91
CA ALA A 301 -9.46 -8.82 15.97
C ALA A 301 -9.78 -9.87 17.03
N GLU A 302 -9.60 -11.12 16.71
CA GLU A 302 -9.53 -12.20 17.68
C GLU A 302 -8.46 -11.90 18.70
N GLY A 303 -8.79 -11.99 19.99
CA GLY A 303 -7.94 -12.03 21.18
C GLY A 303 -6.57 -11.35 21.19
N SER A 304 -5.87 -11.35 20.10
CA SER A 304 -4.56 -10.73 19.89
C SER A 304 -4.59 -9.32 19.30
N ALA A 305 -5.72 -8.88 18.77
CA ALA A 305 -5.80 -7.57 18.10
C ALA A 305 -5.81 -6.38 19.06
N VAL A 306 -6.12 -6.58 20.32
CA VAL A 306 -5.88 -5.55 21.34
C VAL A 306 -4.41 -5.11 21.34
N THR A 307 -3.51 -5.95 20.80
CA THR A 307 -2.07 -5.75 20.87
C THR A 307 -1.30 -6.12 19.58
N ASN A 308 -1.97 -6.22 18.42
CA ASN A 308 -1.25 -6.53 17.18
C ASN A 308 -0.10 -5.52 16.97
N PRO A 309 1.18 -5.95 17.10
CA PRO A 309 2.32 -5.04 17.12
C PRO A 309 2.49 -4.30 15.79
N ALA A 310 2.18 -4.96 14.69
CA ALA A 310 2.33 -4.41 13.33
C ALA A 310 1.35 -3.26 13.07
N ARG A 311 0.09 -3.40 13.51
CA ARG A 311 -0.91 -2.34 13.40
C ARG A 311 -0.62 -1.22 14.39
N ARG A 312 -0.27 -1.57 15.64
CA ARG A 312 0.04 -0.63 16.71
C ARG A 312 1.22 0.27 16.39
N ALA A 313 2.31 -0.28 15.84
CA ALA A 313 3.47 0.51 15.46
C ALA A 313 3.11 1.60 14.45
N ARG A 314 2.29 1.28 13.43
CA ARG A 314 1.83 2.24 12.42
C ARG A 314 0.85 3.27 12.99
N LEU A 315 -0.11 2.84 13.85
CA LEU A 315 -1.01 3.75 14.55
C LEU A 315 -0.25 4.75 15.42
N TRP A 316 0.61 4.24 16.31
CA TRP A 316 1.40 5.10 17.17
C TRP A 316 2.29 6.04 16.37
N ARG A 317 3.01 5.50 15.38
CA ARG A 317 3.96 6.31 14.61
C ARG A 317 3.28 7.42 13.84
N PHE A 318 2.15 7.15 13.21
CA PHE A 318 1.37 8.19 12.54
C PHE A 318 1.01 9.32 13.51
N HIS A 319 0.38 9.00 14.65
CA HIS A 319 0.02 10.02 15.62
C HIS A 319 1.23 10.77 16.19
N ASN A 320 2.35 10.06 16.42
CA ASN A 320 3.59 10.66 16.89
C ASN A 320 4.22 11.61 15.84
N LEU A 321 4.00 11.37 14.56
CA LEU A 321 4.48 12.26 13.48
C LEU A 321 3.60 13.52 13.34
N VAL A 322 2.28 13.35 13.40
CA VAL A 322 1.35 14.45 13.07
C VAL A 322 0.89 15.25 14.29
N ALA A 323 0.80 14.62 15.46
CA ALA A 323 0.32 15.23 16.70
C ALA A 323 1.12 14.75 17.92
N PRO A 324 2.45 14.96 17.96
CA PRO A 324 3.30 14.57 19.09
C PRO A 324 2.87 15.18 20.41
N SER A 325 2.21 16.35 20.40
CA SER A 325 1.69 17.02 21.60
C SER A 325 0.67 16.20 22.38
N LEU A 326 0.00 15.24 21.74
CA LEU A 326 -0.94 14.33 22.41
C LEU A 326 -0.25 13.34 23.35
N GLY A 327 1.06 13.11 23.22
CA GLY A 327 1.82 12.22 24.08
C GLY A 327 1.32 10.77 24.11
N LEU A 328 0.71 10.27 23.02
CA LEU A 328 0.16 8.91 22.95
C LEU A 328 1.27 7.88 23.16
N LYS A 329 1.01 6.90 24.03
CA LYS A 329 1.99 5.87 24.37
C LYS A 329 2.09 4.82 23.25
N ALA A 330 3.30 4.31 23.03
CA ALA A 330 3.57 3.30 22.00
C ALA A 330 2.98 1.91 22.32
N ASP A 331 2.57 1.67 23.55
CA ASP A 331 1.96 0.44 24.06
C ASP A 331 0.45 0.54 24.27
N LEU A 332 -0.17 1.66 23.85
CA LEU A 332 -1.63 1.82 23.91
C LEU A 332 -2.31 0.70 23.11
N PRO A 333 -3.38 0.07 23.63
CA PRO A 333 -4.18 -0.88 22.85
C PRO A 333 -4.67 -0.26 21.54
N ASN A 334 -4.65 -1.03 20.46
CA ASN A 334 -5.01 -0.52 19.12
C ASN A 334 -6.39 0.15 19.07
N MET A 335 -7.36 -0.43 19.77
CA MET A 335 -8.75 0.08 19.82
C MET A 335 -8.89 1.42 20.52
N ASP A 336 -7.90 1.81 21.34
CA ASP A 336 -7.93 3.03 22.16
C ASP A 336 -7.28 4.23 21.44
N TYR A 337 -6.58 4.00 20.30
CA TYR A 337 -6.15 5.12 19.48
C TYR A 337 -7.34 5.86 18.89
N PRO A 338 -7.31 7.21 18.87
CA PRO A 338 -8.40 8.03 18.33
C PRO A 338 -8.67 7.72 16.86
N PHE A 339 -9.92 7.91 16.43
CA PHE A 339 -10.33 7.79 15.03
C PHE A 339 -9.55 8.77 14.14
N SER A 340 -9.48 10.03 14.56
CA SER A 340 -8.77 11.12 13.91
C SER A 340 -8.26 12.12 14.95
N VAL A 341 -7.31 12.96 14.57
CA VAL A 341 -6.71 13.99 15.46
C VAL A 341 -6.45 15.28 14.67
N THR A 342 -6.51 16.42 15.34
CA THR A 342 -6.00 17.68 14.80
C THR A 342 -4.47 17.63 14.84
N PRO A 343 -3.77 17.80 13.71
CA PRO A 343 -2.32 17.77 13.68
C PRO A 343 -1.71 19.03 14.33
N ASP A 344 -0.53 18.90 14.94
CA ASP A 344 0.17 20.04 15.56
C ASP A 344 0.59 21.11 14.53
N LYS A 345 0.73 20.72 13.28
CA LYS A 345 0.95 21.60 12.12
C LYS A 345 0.17 21.12 10.92
N LYS A 346 -0.27 22.05 10.09
CA LYS A 346 -0.88 21.70 8.79
C LYS A 346 0.11 20.96 7.90
N LEU A 347 -0.38 19.97 7.14
CA LEU A 347 0.42 19.10 6.31
C LEU A 347 0.43 19.58 4.85
N SER A 348 1.61 19.64 4.26
CA SER A 348 1.81 19.77 2.81
C SER A 348 1.83 18.39 2.13
N VAL A 349 1.78 18.35 0.81
CA VAL A 349 1.98 17.11 0.05
C VAL A 349 3.33 16.46 0.36
N SER A 350 4.38 17.26 0.56
CA SER A 350 5.71 16.78 0.94
C SER A 350 5.72 16.16 2.34
N ASP A 351 4.93 16.68 3.29
CA ASP A 351 4.76 16.04 4.60
C ASP A 351 4.06 14.68 4.48
N VAL A 352 3.03 14.57 3.61
CA VAL A 352 2.34 13.30 3.35
C VAL A 352 3.29 12.29 2.70
N MET A 353 4.12 12.71 1.71
CA MET A 353 5.17 11.89 1.12
C MET A 353 6.16 11.39 2.18
N ALA A 354 6.55 12.23 3.13
CA ALA A 354 7.44 11.84 4.23
C ALA A 354 6.79 10.82 5.17
N ILE A 355 5.50 10.98 5.49
CA ILE A 355 4.76 10.05 6.35
C ILE A 355 4.70 8.65 5.73
N VAL A 356 4.37 8.52 4.44
CA VAL A 356 4.28 7.21 3.79
C VAL A 356 5.65 6.52 3.62
N ARG A 357 6.75 7.26 3.75
CA ARG A 357 8.13 6.75 3.73
C ARG A 357 8.70 6.42 5.10
N ASP A 358 7.96 6.70 6.17
CA ASP A 358 8.49 6.55 7.52
C ASP A 358 8.77 5.09 7.89
N LYS A 359 9.97 4.87 8.42
CA LYS A 359 10.45 3.57 8.90
C LYS A 359 10.69 3.57 10.42
N CYS A 360 10.00 4.42 11.18
CA CYS A 360 10.10 4.52 12.64
C CYS A 360 11.51 4.81 13.17
N GLN A 361 12.40 5.44 12.40
CA GLN A 361 13.77 5.72 12.82
C GLN A 361 13.81 6.49 14.16
N GLY A 362 14.74 6.10 15.04
CA GLY A 362 14.95 6.74 16.34
C GLY A 362 13.85 6.45 17.38
N THR A 363 12.94 5.53 17.13
CA THR A 363 11.80 5.21 17.99
C THR A 363 11.92 3.83 18.65
N PRO A 364 11.00 3.44 19.56
CA PRO A 364 10.96 2.07 20.08
C PRO A 364 10.77 0.99 19.00
N PHE A 365 10.19 1.34 17.84
CA PHE A 365 9.95 0.45 16.71
C PHE A 365 11.04 0.53 15.63
N ASP A 366 12.15 1.22 15.90
CA ASP A 366 13.24 1.37 14.94
C ASP A 366 13.79 0.01 14.48
N PRO A 367 13.71 -0.34 13.20
CA PRO A 367 14.13 -1.64 12.70
C PRO A 367 15.65 -1.82 12.67
N VAL A 368 16.43 -0.72 12.77
CA VAL A 368 17.89 -0.77 12.78
C VAL A 368 18.50 -0.72 14.18
N ARG A 369 17.65 -0.75 15.21
CA ARG A 369 18.13 -0.69 16.60
C ARG A 369 18.98 -1.91 16.93
N GLY A 370 20.20 -1.66 17.45
CA GLY A 370 21.16 -2.70 17.77
C GLY A 370 21.71 -3.35 16.50
N VAL A 371 21.67 -4.68 16.41
CA VAL A 371 22.18 -5.46 15.28
C VAL A 371 21.12 -5.70 14.18
N ARG A 372 19.88 -5.27 14.37
CA ARG A 372 18.75 -5.58 13.48
C ARG A 372 18.93 -5.05 12.06
N GLY A 373 19.59 -3.90 11.90
CA GLY A 373 19.87 -3.34 10.57
C GLY A 373 21.05 -3.98 9.83
N GLY A 374 21.67 -5.00 10.41
CA GLY A 374 22.88 -5.59 9.84
C GLY A 374 24.04 -4.59 9.76
N PRO A 375 25.07 -4.90 8.94
CA PRO A 375 26.28 -4.08 8.87
C PRO A 375 26.06 -2.69 8.26
N PHE A 376 24.99 -2.53 7.47
CA PHE A 376 24.72 -1.30 6.72
C PHE A 376 23.47 -0.56 7.19
N ALA A 377 23.03 -0.81 8.42
CA ALA A 377 21.85 -0.19 9.02
C ALA A 377 20.61 -0.21 8.08
N ASN A 378 20.39 -1.36 7.43
CA ASN A 378 19.31 -1.54 6.50
C ASN A 378 17.99 -1.79 7.26
N PRO A 379 16.98 -0.90 7.17
CA PRO A 379 15.71 -1.06 7.89
C PRO A 379 14.85 -2.23 7.36
N ASN A 380 15.19 -2.77 6.20
CA ASN A 380 14.50 -3.89 5.57
C ASN A 380 15.15 -5.26 5.90
N PHE A 381 16.30 -5.25 6.61
CA PHE A 381 17.03 -6.46 6.96
C PHE A 381 16.28 -7.31 8.00
N TYR A 382 15.68 -6.67 9.00
CA TYR A 382 14.89 -7.33 10.04
C TYR A 382 13.40 -6.99 9.88
N ARG A 383 12.57 -8.02 9.65
CA ARG A 383 11.13 -7.89 9.37
C ARG A 383 10.23 -8.15 10.60
N GLY A 384 10.75 -7.98 11.81
CA GLY A 384 9.99 -8.27 13.05
C GLY A 384 8.92 -7.25 13.42
N THR A 385 8.88 -6.08 12.77
CA THR A 385 7.86 -5.05 12.99
C THR A 385 7.43 -4.48 11.65
N ARG A 386 6.12 -4.51 11.38
CA ARG A 386 5.59 -3.89 10.18
C ARG A 386 5.54 -2.37 10.34
N LEU A 387 6.14 -1.67 9.42
CA LEU A 387 6.24 -0.22 9.37
C LEU A 387 5.22 0.39 8.38
N ILE A 388 5.18 1.72 8.27
CA ILE A 388 4.40 2.41 7.24
C ILE A 388 5.02 2.14 5.87
N SER A 389 6.32 2.35 5.76
CA SER A 389 7.09 2.01 4.56
C SER A 389 7.68 0.60 4.67
N VAL A 390 7.40 -0.26 3.71
CA VAL A 390 7.83 -1.67 3.66
C VAL A 390 8.49 -2.01 2.32
N PRO A 391 9.34 -3.06 2.28
CA PRO A 391 10.07 -3.39 1.05
C PRO A 391 9.24 -4.12 -0.01
N ASN A 392 8.08 -4.68 0.35
CA ASN A 392 7.22 -5.47 -0.55
C ASN A 392 6.03 -4.67 -1.11
N VAL A 393 6.15 -3.35 -1.19
CA VAL A 393 5.13 -2.49 -1.79
C VAL A 393 5.28 -2.47 -3.31
N GLU A 394 4.17 -2.60 -4.02
CA GLU A 394 4.15 -2.51 -5.48
C GLU A 394 4.20 -1.06 -5.94
N TYR A 395 3.41 -0.23 -5.32
CA TYR A 395 3.36 1.21 -5.57
C TYR A 395 2.68 1.93 -4.40
N THR A 396 2.86 3.22 -4.35
CA THR A 396 2.18 4.12 -3.43
C THR A 396 1.50 5.23 -4.19
N THR A 397 0.23 5.50 -3.87
CA THR A 397 -0.50 6.64 -4.39
C THR A 397 -0.79 7.64 -3.28
N ILE A 398 -0.72 8.93 -3.62
CA ILE A 398 -1.23 10.04 -2.82
C ILE A 398 -2.16 10.82 -3.72
N THR A 399 -3.44 10.86 -3.40
CA THR A 399 -4.39 11.72 -4.11
C THR A 399 -4.43 13.08 -3.44
N GLN A 400 -4.45 14.13 -4.25
CA GLN A 400 -4.61 15.52 -3.81
C GLN A 400 -5.79 16.13 -4.54
N THR A 401 -6.88 16.43 -3.83
CA THR A 401 -8.04 17.11 -4.41
C THR A 401 -8.01 18.59 -4.00
N ARG A 402 -8.17 19.49 -4.95
CA ARG A 402 -7.99 20.94 -4.78
C ARG A 402 -9.24 21.67 -5.24
N GLY A 403 -10.17 21.91 -4.28
CA GLY A 403 -11.47 22.50 -4.55
C GLY A 403 -11.43 23.97 -5.03
N PHE A 404 -10.27 24.62 -4.97
CA PHE A 404 -10.06 25.96 -5.50
C PHE A 404 -9.74 25.99 -7.00
N LEU A 405 -9.60 24.83 -7.64
CA LEU A 405 -9.43 24.67 -9.08
C LEU A 405 -10.59 23.87 -9.68
N PRO A 406 -10.98 24.14 -10.92
CA PRO A 406 -12.04 23.38 -11.57
C PRO A 406 -11.62 21.92 -11.81
N SER A 407 -12.56 21.02 -11.77
CA SER A 407 -12.38 19.68 -12.28
C SER A 407 -12.29 19.73 -13.82
N PRO A 408 -11.36 19.03 -14.46
CA PRO A 408 -10.41 18.01 -14.04
C PRO A 408 -9.00 18.55 -13.68
N VAL A 409 -8.82 19.87 -13.53
CA VAL A 409 -7.50 20.48 -13.28
C VAL A 409 -7.06 20.33 -11.81
N GLY A 410 -8.02 20.35 -10.89
CA GLY A 410 -7.74 20.39 -9.45
C GLY A 410 -7.17 19.10 -8.88
N GLY A 411 -7.44 17.94 -9.46
CA GLY A 411 -7.00 16.65 -8.96
C GLY A 411 -5.58 16.29 -9.41
N ILE A 412 -4.74 15.82 -8.48
CA ILE A 412 -3.44 15.23 -8.78
C ILE A 412 -3.33 13.87 -8.06
N LEU A 413 -2.96 12.85 -8.80
CA LEU A 413 -2.50 11.57 -8.29
C LEU A 413 -0.97 11.56 -8.32
N TRP A 414 -0.34 11.58 -7.15
CA TRP A 414 1.10 11.37 -7.00
C TRP A 414 1.36 9.87 -6.91
N LEU A 415 2.14 9.34 -7.82
CA LEU A 415 2.42 7.90 -7.94
C LEU A 415 3.91 7.62 -7.78
N ALA A 416 4.25 6.63 -6.94
CA ALA A 416 5.60 6.10 -6.77
C ALA A 416 5.57 4.58 -6.87
N PHE A 417 6.45 3.98 -7.68
CA PHE A 417 6.58 2.53 -7.80
C PHE A 417 7.61 1.98 -6.82
N GLY A 418 7.36 0.75 -6.33
CA GLY A 418 8.30 0.07 -5.46
C GLY A 418 8.40 0.63 -4.05
N PRO A 419 9.43 0.22 -3.29
CA PRO A 419 9.65 0.67 -1.93
C PRO A 419 9.72 2.19 -1.84
N GLN A 420 8.93 2.78 -0.93
CA GLN A 420 8.71 4.23 -0.89
C GLN A 420 9.99 5.03 -0.63
N ASP A 421 10.93 4.46 0.13
CA ASP A 421 12.19 5.12 0.50
C ASP A 421 13.20 5.19 -0.66
N THR A 422 13.12 4.28 -1.61
CA THR A 422 13.99 4.23 -2.80
C THR A 422 13.28 4.71 -4.08
N SER A 423 12.04 5.19 -3.96
CA SER A 423 11.18 5.64 -5.06
C SER A 423 11.04 7.16 -5.13
N CYS A 424 10.38 7.63 -6.20
CA CYS A 424 10.09 9.03 -6.47
C CYS A 424 8.62 9.21 -6.88
N PHE A 425 7.93 10.15 -6.25
CA PHE A 425 6.57 10.49 -6.63
C PHE A 425 6.54 11.35 -7.90
N VAL A 426 5.74 10.93 -8.87
CA VAL A 426 5.45 11.69 -10.08
C VAL A 426 3.98 12.10 -10.09
N PRO A 427 3.62 13.33 -10.51
CA PRO A 427 2.24 13.77 -10.55
C PRO A 427 1.55 13.32 -11.84
N LEU A 428 0.31 12.85 -11.70
CA LEU A 428 -0.63 12.60 -12.78
C LEU A 428 -1.89 13.43 -12.51
N TYR A 429 -2.20 14.41 -13.37
CA TYR A 429 -3.40 15.21 -13.22
C TYR A 429 -4.66 14.40 -13.52
N ALA A 430 -5.75 14.64 -12.81
CA ALA A 430 -7.00 13.88 -12.96
C ALA A 430 -7.58 13.93 -14.39
N GLY A 431 -7.31 15.00 -15.12
CA GLY A 431 -7.80 15.22 -16.49
C GLY A 431 -6.91 14.70 -17.61
N ILE A 432 -5.90 13.86 -17.31
CA ILE A 432 -5.09 13.22 -18.36
C ILE A 432 -5.90 12.15 -19.10
N THR A 433 -5.54 11.94 -20.36
CA THR A 433 -6.19 10.95 -21.23
C THR A 433 -5.38 9.67 -21.42
N ASP A 434 -4.13 9.67 -20.98
CA ASP A 434 -3.26 8.50 -21.01
C ASP A 434 -2.17 8.59 -19.93
N VAL A 435 -1.54 7.47 -19.61
CA VAL A 435 -0.38 7.36 -18.72
C VAL A 435 0.85 6.94 -19.52
N PRO A 436 2.08 7.12 -19.01
CA PRO A 436 3.29 6.68 -19.72
C PRO A 436 3.21 5.21 -20.16
N PRO A 437 3.70 4.86 -21.34
CA PRO A 437 3.77 3.46 -21.79
C PRO A 437 4.47 2.55 -20.78
N SER A 438 5.54 3.05 -20.14
CA SER A 438 6.30 2.31 -19.12
C SER A 438 5.51 1.99 -17.85
N PHE A 439 4.39 2.71 -17.58
CA PHE A 439 3.50 2.46 -16.44
C PHE A 439 2.48 1.35 -16.71
N LYS A 440 2.32 0.96 -17.98
CA LYS A 440 1.30 0.02 -18.43
C LYS A 440 1.79 -1.40 -18.52
N ILE A 441 3.09 -1.64 -18.42
CA ILE A 441 3.71 -2.94 -18.70
C ILE A 441 4.55 -3.41 -17.53
N GLY A 442 4.63 -4.72 -17.40
CA GLY A 442 5.51 -5.41 -16.48
C GLY A 442 4.94 -6.73 -15.98
N ASP A 443 5.84 -7.58 -15.56
CA ASP A 443 5.57 -8.88 -14.96
C ASP A 443 6.56 -9.10 -13.82
N HIS A 444 6.12 -9.69 -12.70
CA HIS A 444 6.97 -10.01 -11.56
C HIS A 444 8.06 -11.04 -11.88
N TRP A 445 7.83 -11.85 -12.90
CA TRP A 445 8.65 -13.01 -13.22
C TRP A 445 9.55 -12.79 -14.44
N GLU A 446 9.43 -11.62 -15.10
CA GLU A 446 10.23 -11.27 -16.26
C GLU A 446 10.77 -9.85 -16.16
N PHE A 447 12.10 -9.73 -16.02
CA PHE A 447 12.77 -8.43 -16.01
C PHE A 447 12.61 -7.71 -17.35
N ASN A 448 12.06 -6.50 -17.33
CA ASN A 448 11.80 -5.71 -18.52
C ASN A 448 12.23 -4.25 -18.32
N ARG A 449 13.18 -3.79 -19.14
CA ARG A 449 13.67 -2.41 -19.09
C ARG A 449 12.67 -1.36 -19.59
N ASP A 450 11.62 -1.76 -20.27
CA ASP A 450 10.56 -0.86 -20.71
C ASP A 450 9.51 -0.61 -19.60
N SER A 451 9.57 -1.36 -18.49
CA SER A 451 8.68 -1.18 -17.33
C SER A 451 9.25 -0.18 -16.34
N ALA A 452 8.44 0.81 -15.96
CA ALA A 452 8.80 1.78 -14.93
C ALA A 452 9.05 1.08 -13.58
N ARG A 453 8.21 0.12 -13.19
CA ARG A 453 8.35 -0.61 -11.92
C ARG A 453 9.75 -1.21 -11.77
N TRP A 454 10.28 -1.83 -12.84
CA TRP A 454 11.61 -2.42 -12.82
C TRP A 454 12.74 -1.39 -12.71
N ALA A 455 12.55 -0.13 -13.15
CA ALA A 455 13.54 0.92 -12.93
C ALA A 455 13.69 1.23 -11.43
N PHE A 456 12.57 1.30 -10.71
CA PHE A 456 12.58 1.56 -9.25
C PHE A 456 13.09 0.36 -8.47
N ASP A 457 12.72 -0.87 -8.83
CA ASP A 457 13.25 -2.09 -8.21
C ASP A 457 14.76 -2.24 -8.44
N TYR A 458 15.25 -1.83 -9.59
CA TYR A 458 16.67 -1.87 -9.90
C TYR A 458 17.48 -0.95 -8.97
N VAL A 459 16.99 0.26 -8.69
CA VAL A 459 17.58 1.16 -7.69
C VAL A 459 17.48 0.57 -6.29
N ASP A 460 16.32 0.03 -5.91
CA ASP A 460 16.14 -0.60 -4.61
C ASP A 460 17.10 -1.76 -4.42
N PHE A 461 17.18 -2.66 -5.39
CA PHE A 461 18.08 -3.82 -5.36
C PHE A 461 19.54 -3.42 -5.12
N HIS A 462 20.04 -2.36 -5.77
CA HIS A 462 21.39 -1.88 -5.58
C HIS A 462 21.58 -1.07 -4.28
N THR A 463 20.50 -0.55 -3.70
CA THR A 463 20.54 0.17 -2.42
C THR A 463 20.64 -0.77 -1.23
N GLN A 464 19.91 -1.90 -1.25
CA GLN A 464 19.74 -2.79 -0.10
C GLN A 464 21.07 -3.32 0.48
N PRO A 465 22.08 -3.76 -0.31
CA PRO A 465 23.32 -4.31 0.24
C PRO A 465 24.17 -3.32 1.04
N VAL A 466 24.07 -2.02 0.75
CA VAL A 466 24.88 -0.94 1.34
C VAL A 466 24.01 0.25 1.77
N TYR A 467 22.86 -0.03 2.32
CA TYR A 467 21.74 0.88 2.51
C TYR A 467 22.12 2.24 3.11
N CYS A 468 22.83 2.30 4.22
CA CYS A 468 23.16 3.57 4.90
C CYS A 468 23.97 4.57 4.05
N TYR A 469 24.61 4.10 2.99
CA TYR A 469 25.33 4.94 2.02
C TYR A 469 24.50 5.19 0.78
N ALA A 470 24.03 4.13 0.12
CA ALA A 470 23.32 4.25 -1.15
C ALA A 470 21.99 5.01 -1.03
N ILE A 471 21.32 4.91 0.11
CA ILE A 471 20.06 5.67 0.34
C ILE A 471 20.27 7.19 0.28
N GLN A 472 21.47 7.70 0.57
CA GLN A 472 21.78 9.12 0.48
C GLN A 472 21.81 9.59 -0.97
N ASP A 473 22.39 8.80 -1.88
CA ASP A 473 22.41 9.08 -3.31
C ASP A 473 20.98 9.07 -3.88
N VAL A 474 20.17 8.07 -3.47
CA VAL A 474 18.77 7.99 -3.86
C VAL A 474 17.97 9.19 -3.35
N GLN A 475 18.16 9.59 -2.09
CA GLN A 475 17.48 10.72 -1.49
C GLN A 475 17.86 12.04 -2.17
N GLU A 476 19.11 12.24 -2.53
CA GLU A 476 19.55 13.41 -3.27
C GLU A 476 18.83 13.51 -4.62
N MET A 477 18.87 12.45 -5.43
CA MET A 477 18.18 12.40 -6.72
C MET A 477 16.67 12.62 -6.57
N ARG A 478 16.03 11.89 -5.68
CA ARG A 478 14.60 12.01 -5.38
C ARG A 478 14.20 13.41 -4.98
N ASN A 479 14.92 14.01 -4.03
CA ASN A 479 14.61 15.34 -3.53
C ASN A 479 14.70 16.39 -4.64
N ASN A 480 15.67 16.26 -5.54
CA ASN A 480 15.79 17.16 -6.70
C ASN A 480 14.55 17.08 -7.61
N TYR A 481 14.04 15.88 -7.91
CA TYR A 481 12.85 15.72 -8.75
C TYR A 481 11.57 16.14 -8.04
N GLU A 482 11.32 15.63 -6.83
CA GLU A 482 10.06 15.90 -6.12
C GLU A 482 9.93 17.37 -5.69
N GLN A 483 10.97 17.95 -5.08
CA GLN A 483 10.89 19.34 -4.62
C GLN A 483 10.76 20.32 -5.78
N SER A 484 11.51 20.09 -6.88
CA SER A 484 11.38 20.93 -8.06
C SER A 484 9.99 20.82 -8.70
N MET A 485 9.41 19.63 -8.74
CA MET A 485 8.06 19.43 -9.28
C MET A 485 7.01 20.06 -8.37
N VAL A 486 7.04 19.84 -7.06
CA VAL A 486 6.11 20.48 -6.12
C VAL A 486 6.18 22.00 -6.22
N ALA A 487 7.37 22.57 -6.34
CA ALA A 487 7.55 24.01 -6.50
C ALA A 487 6.99 24.56 -7.83
N ARG A 488 6.96 23.75 -8.89
CA ARG A 488 6.46 24.12 -10.21
C ARG A 488 4.96 23.97 -10.38
N ILE A 489 4.28 23.17 -9.54
CA ILE A 489 2.83 22.92 -9.65
C ILE A 489 2.02 24.23 -9.82
N PRO A 490 2.24 25.31 -9.03
CA PRO A 490 1.45 26.54 -9.20
C PRO A 490 1.60 27.20 -10.57
N GLU A 491 2.77 27.10 -11.21
CA GLU A 491 2.99 27.64 -12.55
C GLU A 491 2.37 26.73 -13.62
N ILE A 492 2.51 25.42 -13.46
CA ILE A 492 1.87 24.42 -14.30
C ILE A 492 0.34 24.61 -14.27
N ASP A 493 -0.24 24.81 -13.09
CA ASP A 493 -1.67 25.10 -12.93
C ASP A 493 -2.12 26.33 -13.72
N LYS A 494 -1.35 27.43 -13.69
CA LYS A 494 -1.65 28.64 -14.48
C LYS A 494 -1.68 28.34 -15.98
N GLU A 495 -0.70 27.56 -16.46
CA GLU A 495 -0.61 27.17 -17.86
C GLU A 495 -1.78 26.27 -18.28
N ILE A 496 -2.16 25.32 -17.41
CA ILE A 496 -3.32 24.45 -17.64
C ILE A 496 -4.61 25.29 -17.65
N MET A 497 -4.77 26.18 -16.67
CA MET A 497 -5.96 27.05 -16.57
C MET A 497 -6.13 27.96 -17.78
N ALA A 498 -5.04 28.54 -18.27
CA ALA A 498 -5.06 29.37 -19.49
C ALA A 498 -5.54 28.60 -20.72
N ARG A 499 -5.20 27.30 -20.82
CA ARG A 499 -5.68 26.41 -21.87
C ARG A 499 -7.12 25.96 -21.62
N PHE A 500 -7.45 25.62 -20.39
CA PHE A 500 -8.80 25.18 -20.00
C PHE A 500 -9.87 26.22 -20.31
N GLN A 501 -9.55 27.52 -20.12
CA GLN A 501 -10.42 28.64 -20.49
C GLN A 501 -10.69 28.73 -21.99
N ARG A 502 -9.75 28.26 -22.84
CA ARG A 502 -9.92 28.22 -24.29
C ARG A 502 -10.61 26.93 -24.75
N SER A 503 -10.16 25.80 -24.25
CA SER A 503 -10.69 24.48 -24.59
C SER A 503 -10.29 23.45 -23.51
N PRO A 504 -11.25 22.73 -22.93
CA PRO A 504 -10.97 21.62 -22.04
C PRO A 504 -10.08 20.55 -22.70
N GLN A 505 -10.23 20.31 -24.01
CA GLN A 505 -9.43 19.34 -24.77
C GLN A 505 -7.98 19.78 -24.92
N GLU A 506 -7.74 21.08 -25.14
CA GLU A 506 -6.38 21.63 -25.18
C GLU A 506 -5.68 21.47 -23.81
N ALA A 507 -6.41 21.73 -22.73
CA ALA A 507 -5.90 21.53 -21.37
C ALA A 507 -5.58 20.06 -21.10
N ALA A 508 -6.47 19.14 -21.46
CA ALA A 508 -6.26 17.69 -21.30
C ALA A 508 -5.03 17.21 -22.07
N GLY A 509 -4.87 17.65 -23.33
CA GLY A 509 -3.68 17.35 -24.13
C GLY A 509 -2.38 17.85 -23.51
N TYR A 510 -2.39 19.08 -22.99
CA TYR A 510 -1.23 19.66 -22.30
C TYR A 510 -0.91 18.93 -21.00
N MET A 511 -1.91 18.66 -20.14
CA MET A 511 -1.74 17.89 -18.90
C MET A 511 -1.14 16.52 -19.21
N THR A 512 -1.71 15.81 -20.19
CA THR A 512 -1.22 14.47 -20.60
C THR A 512 0.23 14.55 -21.05
N GLY A 513 0.55 15.42 -22.00
CA GLY A 513 1.91 15.56 -22.52
C GLY A 513 2.95 15.90 -21.44
N MET A 514 2.62 16.82 -20.53
CA MET A 514 3.48 17.21 -19.42
C MET A 514 3.69 16.05 -18.43
N CYS A 515 2.62 15.37 -18.02
CA CYS A 515 2.72 14.21 -17.10
C CYS A 515 3.56 13.07 -17.71
N LEU A 516 3.32 12.74 -18.98
CA LEU A 516 4.07 11.71 -19.67
C LEU A 516 5.56 12.06 -19.74
N ALA A 517 5.88 13.26 -20.19
CA ALA A 517 7.27 13.70 -20.36
C ALA A 517 8.04 13.70 -19.03
N HIS A 518 7.42 14.21 -17.95
CA HIS A 518 8.06 14.22 -16.63
C HIS A 518 8.24 12.80 -16.07
N ALA A 519 7.23 11.97 -16.18
CA ALA A 519 7.30 10.59 -15.68
C ALA A 519 8.38 9.76 -16.41
N GLU A 520 8.48 9.88 -17.74
CA GLU A 520 9.52 9.19 -18.52
C GLU A 520 10.92 9.73 -18.20
N GLU A 521 11.06 11.05 -17.92
CA GLU A 521 12.31 11.63 -17.45
C GLU A 521 12.74 11.02 -16.12
N VAL A 522 11.84 10.88 -15.16
CA VAL A 522 12.11 10.25 -13.86
C VAL A 522 12.48 8.77 -14.03
N VAL A 523 11.74 8.00 -14.83
CA VAL A 523 12.06 6.59 -15.10
C VAL A 523 13.46 6.43 -15.70
N LYS A 524 13.82 7.27 -16.67
CA LYS A 524 15.16 7.28 -17.26
C LYS A 524 16.23 7.62 -16.22
N ALA A 525 15.97 8.59 -15.36
CA ALA A 525 16.90 8.97 -14.29
C ALA A 525 17.09 7.83 -13.28
N TRP A 526 16.03 7.06 -12.96
CA TRP A 526 16.12 5.90 -12.08
C TRP A 526 16.93 4.76 -12.68
N TRP A 527 16.78 4.47 -13.98
CA TRP A 527 17.67 3.52 -14.66
C TRP A 527 19.12 3.93 -14.54
N GLN A 528 19.44 5.21 -14.80
CA GLN A 528 20.80 5.73 -14.69
C GLN A 528 21.31 5.68 -13.24
N LEU A 529 20.49 6.04 -12.26
CA LEU A 529 20.84 5.96 -10.84
C LEU A 529 21.19 4.52 -10.44
N GLY A 530 20.44 3.53 -10.88
CA GLY A 530 20.75 2.12 -10.63
C GLY A 530 22.09 1.70 -11.20
N ASP A 531 22.42 2.11 -12.44
CA ASP A 531 23.72 1.88 -13.05
C ASP A 531 24.86 2.59 -12.26
N ASP A 532 24.62 3.81 -11.78
CA ASP A 532 25.58 4.58 -10.99
C ASP A 532 25.82 3.93 -9.60
N LEU A 533 24.77 3.44 -8.95
CA LEU A 533 24.86 2.71 -7.68
C LEU A 533 25.61 1.39 -7.86
N LEU A 534 25.34 0.65 -8.93
CA LEU A 534 26.09 -0.57 -9.27
C LEU A 534 27.59 -0.29 -9.39
N VAL A 535 27.97 0.75 -10.14
CA VAL A 535 29.37 1.13 -10.32
C VAL A 535 30.01 1.58 -8.99
N LYS A 536 29.27 2.36 -8.19
CA LYS A 536 29.77 2.94 -6.94
C LYS A 536 29.96 1.91 -5.82
N TYR A 537 29.08 0.90 -5.76
CA TYR A 537 28.99 0.00 -4.60
C TYR A 537 29.20 -1.50 -4.91
N ASN A 538 29.68 -1.86 -6.10
CA ASN A 538 29.77 -3.25 -6.58
C ASN A 538 30.61 -4.22 -5.72
N HIS A 539 31.43 -3.71 -4.81
CA HIS A 539 32.25 -4.51 -3.90
C HIS A 539 31.81 -4.40 -2.41
N LEU A 540 30.54 -4.03 -2.16
CA LEU A 540 29.99 -3.81 -0.83
C LEU A 540 30.79 -2.77 0.00
N GLY A 541 31.49 -1.87 -0.69
CA GLY A 541 32.24 -0.78 -0.11
C GLY A 541 31.73 0.56 -0.64
N THR A 542 32.20 1.65 -0.02
CA THR A 542 31.95 2.99 -0.51
C THR A 542 33.19 3.51 -1.21
N TYR A 543 33.01 4.06 -2.41
CA TYR A 543 34.08 4.67 -3.18
C TYR A 543 33.80 6.16 -3.33
N GLU A 544 34.80 7.00 -3.12
CA GLU A 544 34.65 8.43 -3.42
C GLU A 544 34.46 8.62 -4.94
N ALA A 545 33.25 8.94 -5.35
CA ALA A 545 32.88 9.14 -6.76
C ALA A 545 33.68 10.25 -7.47
N ALA A 546 34.23 11.20 -6.72
CA ALA A 546 34.96 12.37 -7.26
C ALA A 546 36.38 12.06 -7.76
N LYS A 547 36.93 10.86 -7.52
CA LYS A 547 38.32 10.53 -7.86
C LYS A 547 38.36 9.34 -8.81
N ARG A 548 38.07 9.56 -10.08
CA ARG A 548 38.13 8.57 -11.18
C ARG A 548 39.57 8.08 -11.49
N SER A 549 40.52 8.08 -10.54
CA SER A 549 41.82 7.50 -10.76
C SER A 549 41.88 6.14 -10.05
N ARG A 550 42.30 5.10 -10.79
CA ARG A 550 42.41 3.72 -10.30
C ARG A 550 43.19 3.58 -8.98
N ASP A 551 44.07 4.51 -8.68
CA ASP A 551 44.96 4.47 -7.49
C ASP A 551 44.24 4.97 -6.20
N ARG A 552 42.96 5.40 -6.26
CA ARG A 552 42.28 6.06 -5.15
C ARG A 552 40.93 5.45 -4.76
N MET A 553 40.51 4.37 -5.39
CA MET A 553 39.31 3.65 -5.01
C MET A 553 39.60 2.77 -3.80
N LYS A 554 39.50 3.32 -2.60
CA LYS A 554 39.56 2.55 -1.36
C LYS A 554 38.17 2.36 -0.79
N PRO A 555 37.77 1.12 -0.45
CA PRO A 555 36.52 0.90 0.28
C PRO A 555 36.55 1.71 1.58
N GLN A 556 35.47 2.43 1.87
CA GLN A 556 35.32 3.07 3.18
C GLN A 556 34.95 2.00 4.22
N PRO A 557 35.57 2.02 5.42
CA PRO A 557 35.16 1.12 6.48
C PRO A 557 33.72 1.40 6.89
N VAL A 558 32.99 0.36 7.23
CA VAL A 558 31.59 0.45 7.67
C VAL A 558 31.56 0.62 9.20
N PRO A 559 31.40 1.85 9.73
CA PRO A 559 31.52 2.09 11.16
C PRO A 559 30.50 1.33 12.02
N LEU A 560 29.34 1.01 11.43
CA LEU A 560 28.26 0.31 12.13
C LEU A 560 28.54 -1.18 12.30
N TRP A 561 29.30 -1.81 11.39
CA TRP A 561 29.65 -3.22 11.49
C TRP A 561 30.54 -3.52 12.71
N GLU A 562 31.52 -2.71 12.97
CA GLU A 562 32.39 -2.87 14.16
C GLU A 562 31.58 -2.77 15.47
N LYS A 563 30.57 -1.87 15.51
CA LYS A 563 29.66 -1.77 16.66
C LYS A 563 28.78 -2.99 16.79
N ALA A 564 28.27 -3.53 15.66
CA ALA A 564 27.42 -4.71 15.64
C ALA A 564 28.21 -5.96 16.08
N VAL A 565 29.43 -6.14 15.61
CA VAL A 565 30.33 -7.26 16.03
C VAL A 565 30.59 -7.19 17.53
N LYS A 566 31.04 -6.04 18.04
CA LYS A 566 31.26 -5.85 19.47
C LYS A 566 30.02 -6.12 20.34
N MET A 567 28.85 -5.79 19.82
CA MET A 567 27.58 -6.03 20.51
C MET A 567 27.19 -7.52 20.49
N MET A 568 27.51 -8.24 19.41
CA MET A 568 27.33 -9.70 19.34
C MET A 568 28.29 -10.43 20.26
N ASP A 569 29.55 -10.00 20.33
CA ASP A 569 30.56 -10.55 21.26
C ASP A 569 30.09 -10.43 22.72
N VAL A 570 29.60 -9.26 23.13
CA VAL A 570 29.04 -9.03 24.48
C VAL A 570 27.82 -9.91 24.77
N LEU A 571 26.96 -10.14 23.78
CA LEU A 571 25.77 -11.00 23.96
C LEU A 571 26.14 -12.47 24.05
N THR A 572 27.19 -12.90 23.34
CA THR A 572 27.73 -14.27 23.41
C THR A 572 28.37 -14.53 24.76
N GLU A 573 29.22 -13.62 25.24
CA GLU A 573 29.84 -13.71 26.56
C GLU A 573 28.80 -13.72 27.71
N GLN A 574 27.69 -12.97 27.59
CA GLN A 574 26.59 -12.99 28.58
C GLN A 574 25.73 -14.26 28.47
N GLY A 575 25.69 -14.89 27.30
CA GLY A 575 24.98 -16.16 27.09
C GLY A 575 25.74 -17.37 27.63
N GLU A 576 27.08 -17.33 27.61
CA GLU A 576 27.95 -18.36 28.18
C GLU A 576 28.11 -18.27 29.71
N ALA A 577 27.77 -17.12 30.30
CA ALA A 577 27.76 -16.89 31.76
C ALA A 577 26.45 -17.25 32.46
N ARG A 578 25.44 -17.77 31.75
CA ARG A 578 24.19 -18.32 32.28
C ARG A 578 24.09 -19.81 31.94
#